data_1670b7c9f0b470cf650e2e77d8ad22b4
#
_entry.id   1670b7c9f0b470cf650e2e77d8ad22b4
#
_cell.length_a   1.000
_cell.length_b   1.000
_cell.length_c   1.000
_cell.angle_alpha   90.00
_cell.angle_beta   90.00
_cell.angle_gamma   90.00
#
_symmetry.space_group_name_H-M   'P 1'
#
loop_
_entity.id
_entity.type
_entity.pdbx_description
1 polymer ?
#
loop_
_entity_poly.entity_id
_entity_poly.type
_entity_poly.pdbx_seq_one_letter_code
_entity_poly.pdbx_strand_id
1 'polypeptide(L)' 'MFAQKIRELRLSRNLSEAALDEIFDLMRGTVANWEHGFSYPEDELIDDIAAYFHIKRSELVGAAQY' A
#
# COMPACT_ATOMS: atom_id res chain seq x y z
N MET A 1 10.03 -4.45 1.44
CA MET A 1 9.98 -3.01 1.16
C MET A 1 8.56 -2.46 1.11
N PHE A 2 7.77 -2.93 0.16
CA PHE A 2 6.40 -2.43 0.06
C PHE A 2 5.57 -2.74 1.30
N ALA A 3 5.63 -3.95 1.79
CA ALA A 3 4.82 -4.37 2.93
C ALA A 3 5.02 -3.47 4.14
N GLN A 4 6.28 -3.21 4.46
CA GLN A 4 6.61 -2.36 5.59
C GLN A 4 6.21 -0.91 5.32
N LYS A 5 6.43 -0.44 4.12
CA LYS A 5 6.14 0.95 3.78
C LYS A 5 4.65 1.25 3.81
N ILE A 6 3.83 0.34 3.26
CA ILE A 6 2.38 0.55 3.29
C ILE A 6 1.86 0.55 4.72
N ARG A 7 2.43 -0.29 5.57
CA ARG A 7 2.05 -0.32 6.98
C ARG A 7 2.40 0.99 7.66
N GLU A 8 3.60 1.51 7.41
CA GLU A 8 4.03 2.78 8.01
C GLU A 8 3.13 3.92 7.57
N LEU A 9 2.79 3.98 6.29
CA LEU A 9 1.93 5.04 5.76
C LEU A 9 0.53 4.96 6.37
N ARG A 10 0.00 3.74 6.45
CA ARG A 10 -1.32 3.52 7.04
C ARG A 10 -1.37 4.00 8.48
N LEU A 11 -0.38 3.60 9.26
CA LEU A 11 -0.34 3.96 10.67
C LEU A 11 -0.10 5.45 10.86
N SER A 12 0.62 6.09 9.96
CA SER A 12 0.86 7.52 10.05
C SER A 12 -0.43 8.32 9.95
N ARG A 13 -1.48 7.74 9.39
CA ARG A 13 -2.78 8.38 9.28
C ARG A 13 -3.82 7.74 10.18
N ASN A 14 -3.40 6.90 11.10
CA ASN A 14 -4.28 6.23 12.04
C ASN A 14 -5.38 5.42 11.34
N LEU A 15 -5.03 4.79 10.23
CA LEU A 15 -5.98 3.97 9.47
C LEU A 15 -5.81 2.51 9.84
N SER A 16 -6.95 1.80 9.93
CA SER A 16 -6.91 0.35 10.05
C SER A 16 -6.68 -0.27 8.68
N GLU A 17 -6.30 -1.55 8.67
CA GLU A 17 -6.19 -2.26 7.41
C GLU A 17 -7.52 -2.27 6.67
N ALA A 18 -8.60 -2.50 7.41
CA ALA A 18 -9.93 -2.52 6.80
C ALA A 18 -10.32 -1.17 6.21
N ALA A 19 -9.93 -0.09 6.88
CA ALA A 19 -10.22 1.25 6.36
C ALA A 19 -9.50 1.48 5.03
N LEU A 20 -8.26 1.02 4.93
CA LEU A 20 -7.52 1.19 3.69
C LEU A 20 -8.08 0.32 2.57
N ASP A 21 -8.56 -0.89 2.91
CA ASP A 21 -9.27 -1.71 1.94
C ASP A 21 -10.44 -0.94 1.35
N GLU A 22 -11.21 -0.26 2.20
CA GLU A 22 -12.38 0.50 1.74
C GLU A 22 -11.98 1.68 0.87
N ILE A 23 -10.92 2.39 1.27
CA ILE A 23 -10.48 3.56 0.52
C ILE A 23 -10.16 3.20 -0.93
N PHE A 24 -9.55 2.05 -1.15
CA PHE A 24 -9.17 1.61 -2.49
C PHE A 24 -10.15 0.61 -3.10
N ASP A 25 -11.30 0.43 -2.46
CA ASP A 25 -12.35 -0.47 -2.97
C ASP A 25 -11.82 -1.88 -3.20
N LEU A 26 -11.11 -2.39 -2.20
CA LEU A 26 -10.48 -3.70 -2.26
C LEU A 26 -11.31 -4.72 -1.48
N MET A 27 -11.09 -5.98 -1.78
CA MET A 27 -11.68 -7.03 -0.97
C MET A 27 -11.09 -6.98 0.43
N ARG A 28 -11.94 -7.30 1.42
CA ARG A 28 -11.50 -7.29 2.81
C ARG A 28 -10.30 -8.22 3.00
N GLY A 29 -9.29 -7.71 3.68
CA GLY A 29 -8.10 -8.48 3.96
C GLY A 29 -6.99 -8.31 2.94
N THR A 30 -7.22 -7.54 1.87
CA THR A 30 -6.21 -7.33 0.85
C THR A 30 -5.01 -6.60 1.42
N VAL A 31 -5.24 -5.53 2.17
CA VAL A 31 -4.13 -4.75 2.75
C VAL A 31 -3.36 -5.61 3.76
N ALA A 32 -4.07 -6.41 4.55
CA ALA A 32 -3.41 -7.31 5.49
C ALA A 32 -2.49 -8.28 4.76
N ASN A 33 -2.95 -8.83 3.63
CA ASN A 33 -2.13 -9.73 2.82
C ASN A 33 -0.88 -9.02 2.30
N TRP A 34 -1.02 -7.77 1.88
CA TRP A 34 0.15 -6.98 1.44
C TRP A 34 1.16 -6.82 2.57
N GLU A 35 0.67 -6.48 3.76
CA GLU A 35 1.55 -6.20 4.89
C GLU A 35 2.25 -7.46 5.40
N HIS A 36 1.64 -8.62 5.18
CA HIS A 36 2.26 -9.90 5.54
C HIS A 36 3.12 -10.47 4.42
N GLY A 37 3.16 -9.81 3.28
CA GLY A 37 3.97 -10.28 2.16
C GLY A 37 3.35 -11.41 1.37
N PHE A 38 2.05 -11.67 1.56
CA PHE A 38 1.37 -12.76 0.86
C PHE A 38 0.93 -12.39 -0.54
N SER A 39 0.77 -11.10 -0.82
CA SER A 39 0.36 -10.63 -2.13
C SER A 39 0.92 -9.24 -2.37
N TYR A 40 0.75 -8.74 -3.59
CA TYR A 40 1.34 -7.50 -4.01
C TYR A 40 0.38 -6.82 -4.99
N PRO A 41 0.22 -5.51 -4.91
CA PRO A 41 -0.74 -4.83 -5.79
C PRO A 41 -0.22 -4.71 -7.22
N GLU A 42 -1.16 -4.53 -8.16
CA GLU A 42 -0.83 -4.28 -9.54
C GLU A 42 -0.26 -2.87 -9.71
N ASP A 43 0.42 -2.65 -10.84
CA ASP A 43 1.09 -1.38 -11.09
C ASP A 43 0.17 -0.17 -10.97
N GLU A 44 -1.03 -0.26 -11.54
CA GLU A 44 -1.97 0.87 -11.48
C GLU A 44 -2.36 1.18 -10.04
N LEU A 45 -2.54 0.15 -9.25
CA LEU A 45 -2.92 0.33 -7.86
C LEU A 45 -1.77 0.92 -7.05
N ILE A 46 -0.54 0.54 -7.36
CA ILE A 46 0.63 1.13 -6.72
C ILE A 46 0.65 2.64 -6.97
N ASP A 47 0.37 3.06 -8.19
CA ASP A 47 0.32 4.48 -8.52
C ASP A 47 -0.79 5.19 -7.74
N ASP A 48 -1.95 4.54 -7.61
CA ASP A 48 -3.06 5.11 -6.85
C ASP A 48 -2.72 5.26 -5.38
N ILE A 49 -2.05 4.26 -4.82
CA ILE A 49 -1.63 4.30 -3.42
C ILE A 49 -0.64 5.43 -3.19
N ALA A 50 0.35 5.55 -4.08
CA ALA A 50 1.35 6.60 -3.96
C ALA A 50 0.69 7.98 -4.04
N ALA A 51 -0.25 8.15 -4.97
CA ALA A 51 -0.97 9.41 -5.11
C ALA A 51 -1.78 9.73 -3.85
N TYR A 52 -2.44 8.73 -3.29
CA TYR A 52 -3.24 8.92 -2.09
C TYR A 52 -2.41 9.42 -0.92
N PHE A 53 -1.21 8.87 -0.77
CA PHE A 53 -0.32 9.26 0.33
C PHE A 53 0.60 10.42 -0.04
N HIS A 54 0.48 10.96 -1.24
CA HIS A 54 1.26 12.11 -1.71
C HIS A 54 2.76 11.82 -1.67
N ILE A 55 3.15 10.64 -2.11
CA ILE A 55 4.55 10.24 -2.21
C ILE A 55 4.84 9.76 -3.61
N LYS A 56 6.12 9.66 -3.93
CA LYS A 56 6.54 9.10 -5.21
C LYS A 56 6.41 7.59 -5.19
N ARG A 57 6.15 7.02 -6.36
CA ARG A 57 6.11 5.57 -6.49
C ARG A 57 7.38 4.93 -5.95
N SER A 58 8.55 5.54 -6.22
CA SER A 58 9.82 4.99 -5.75
C SER A 58 9.92 4.97 -4.23
N GLU A 59 9.21 5.86 -3.55
CA GLU A 59 9.18 5.86 -2.10
C GLU A 59 8.33 4.73 -1.56
N LEU A 60 7.35 4.29 -2.33
CA LEU A 60 6.45 3.23 -1.92
C LEU A 60 7.05 1.85 -2.18
N VAL A 61 7.63 1.64 -3.35
CA VAL A 61 8.11 0.31 -3.75
C VAL A 61 9.63 0.27 -3.93
N GLY A 62 10.31 1.37 -3.65
CA GLY A 62 11.74 1.45 -3.82
C GLY A 62 12.12 1.84 -5.23
N ALA A 63 13.40 2.07 -5.43
CA ALA A 63 13.93 2.41 -6.75
C ALA A 63 13.81 1.21 -7.68
N ALA A 64 13.96 1.46 -8.98
CA ALA A 64 13.88 0.40 -9.96
C ALA A 64 14.79 -0.76 -9.56
N GLN A 65 14.29 -1.96 -9.74
CA GLN A 65 14.93 -3.15 -9.18
C GLN A 65 15.54 -4.03 -10.22
N TYR A 66 15.79 -3.60 -11.38
CA TYR A 66 16.33 -4.48 -12.42
C TYR A 66 17.26 -3.77 -13.31
#